data_7aedb05e64c7ae926a2d247864cfad10
#
_entry.id   7aedb05e64c7ae926a2d247864cfad10
#
_cell.length_a   1.000
_cell.length_b   1.000
_cell.length_c   1.000
_cell.angle_alpha   90.00
_cell.angle_beta   90.00
_cell.angle_gamma   90.00
#
_symmetry.space_group_name_H-M   'P 1'
#
loop_
_entity.id
_entity.type
_entity.pdbx_description
1 polymer ?
#
loop_
_entity_poly.entity_id
_entity_poly.type
_entity_poly.pdbx_seq_one_letter_code
_entity_poly.pdbx_strand_id
1 'polypeptide(L)'
;MRQLLTVLIHGFVISSRNFTLVYIFLLSLLLFESLLRLGGTPQFEWRWAIFGVVLLLIFAAVMAGWFNMVAQACARFLSKPKTEDLKQNHVKDSLVLFKAFFPGIGQYFIPVAIAYGLHASVLLTFGWMIRDLWTKNQALLIQVATLPLEQREGFIKNLTSPQQANLGEFSLAIFAGLGLYACFYLLTMLWPVYVIFYRKNGVKACISSAAQFFRDPLRLIGLTVLMALIGVPLFLLGGLIGASNLFLGVLFQFLNLLAEVLFTVILFVYAYQFIGKPVPPPEEQSDPSKVPLEDPPD
;
A
#
# COMPACT_ATOMS: atom_id res chain seq x y z
N MET A 1 -13.33 -13.41 15.45
CA MET A 1 -12.45 -14.30 14.69
C MET A 1 -13.09 -14.86 13.40
N ARG A 2 -14.27 -15.49 13.45
CA ARG A 2 -14.96 -16.05 12.26
C ARG A 2 -15.16 -15.04 11.12
N GLN A 3 -15.56 -13.81 11.43
CA GLN A 3 -15.77 -12.74 10.44
C GLN A 3 -14.48 -12.28 9.76
N LEU A 4 -13.35 -12.17 10.50
CA LEU A 4 -12.05 -11.84 9.91
C LEU A 4 -11.56 -12.94 8.96
N LEU A 5 -11.77 -14.20 9.34
CA LEU A 5 -11.45 -15.34 8.46
C LEU A 5 -12.25 -15.28 7.14
N THR A 6 -13.53 -14.90 7.19
CA THR A 6 -14.34 -14.70 5.99
C THR A 6 -13.78 -13.59 5.09
N VAL A 7 -13.34 -12.46 5.68
CA VAL A 7 -12.69 -11.37 4.92
C VAL A 7 -11.41 -11.86 4.24
N LEU A 8 -10.58 -12.63 4.95
CA LEU A 8 -9.34 -13.21 4.39
C LEU A 8 -9.63 -14.16 3.22
N ILE A 9 -10.60 -15.08 3.41
CA ILE A 9 -10.97 -16.04 2.36
C ILE A 9 -11.50 -15.31 1.11
N HIS A 10 -12.38 -14.32 1.28
CA HIS A 10 -12.88 -13.52 0.16
C HIS A 10 -11.76 -12.75 -0.52
N GLY A 11 -10.87 -12.11 0.25
CA GLY A 11 -9.71 -11.41 -0.29
C GLY A 11 -8.81 -12.33 -1.11
N PHE A 12 -8.50 -13.51 -0.59
CA PHE A 12 -7.71 -14.51 -1.29
C PHE A 12 -8.38 -14.97 -2.60
N VAL A 13 -9.68 -15.30 -2.56
CA VAL A 13 -10.43 -15.72 -3.74
C VAL A 13 -10.49 -14.62 -4.80
N ILE A 14 -10.72 -13.36 -4.41
CA ILE A 14 -10.74 -12.23 -5.34
C ILE A 14 -9.36 -12.03 -5.97
N SER A 15 -8.29 -12.03 -5.17
CA SER A 15 -6.91 -11.84 -5.66
C SER A 15 -6.48 -12.98 -6.59
N SER A 16 -6.77 -14.24 -6.24
CA SER A 16 -6.41 -15.41 -7.04
C SER A 16 -7.18 -15.50 -8.36
N ARG A 17 -8.41 -15.00 -8.40
CA ARG A 17 -9.23 -14.96 -9.63
C ARG A 17 -8.91 -13.79 -10.55
N ASN A 18 -8.26 -12.73 -10.05
CA ASN A 18 -8.01 -11.50 -10.80
C ASN A 18 -6.51 -11.22 -10.91
N PHE A 19 -5.77 -12.09 -11.58
CA PHE A 19 -4.33 -11.92 -11.82
C PHE A 19 -3.98 -10.59 -12.49
N THR A 20 -4.91 -9.96 -13.20
CA THR A 20 -4.74 -8.64 -13.80
C THR A 20 -4.37 -7.58 -12.73
N LEU A 21 -4.88 -7.69 -11.50
CA LEU A 21 -4.53 -6.80 -10.40
C LEU A 21 -3.03 -6.91 -10.05
N VAL A 22 -2.52 -8.14 -10.05
CA VAL A 22 -1.09 -8.42 -9.77
C VAL A 22 -0.21 -7.89 -10.89
N TYR A 23 -0.58 -8.13 -12.16
CA TYR A 23 0.21 -7.65 -13.30
C TYR A 23 0.30 -6.13 -13.37
N ILE A 24 -0.81 -5.42 -13.20
CA ILE A 24 -0.81 -3.96 -13.22
C ILE A 24 0.03 -3.40 -12.06
N PHE A 25 -0.10 -3.99 -10.87
CA PHE A 25 0.70 -3.57 -9.72
C PHE A 25 2.19 -3.83 -9.94
N LEU A 26 2.56 -5.01 -10.44
CA LEU A 26 3.95 -5.37 -10.79
C LEU A 26 4.54 -4.40 -11.83
N LEU A 27 3.82 -4.16 -12.93
CA LEU A 27 4.25 -3.21 -13.95
C LEU A 27 4.45 -1.80 -13.39
N SER A 28 3.58 -1.39 -12.46
CA SER A 28 3.69 -0.09 -11.78
C SER A 28 4.96 0.02 -10.96
N LEU A 29 5.29 -1.02 -10.21
CA LEU A 29 6.52 -1.04 -9.40
C LEU A 29 7.77 -1.10 -10.27
N LEU A 30 7.78 -1.90 -11.35
CA LEU A 30 8.89 -1.96 -12.29
C LEU A 30 9.12 -0.62 -12.99
N LEU A 31 8.05 0.06 -13.38
CA LEU A 31 8.12 1.41 -13.94
C LEU A 31 8.73 2.38 -12.93
N PHE A 32 8.25 2.36 -11.70
CA PHE A 32 8.71 3.23 -10.62
C PHE A 32 10.19 2.98 -10.30
N GLU A 33 10.61 1.71 -10.16
CA GLU A 33 12.00 1.33 -9.93
C GLU A 33 12.89 1.76 -11.09
N SER A 34 12.44 1.57 -12.34
CA SER A 34 13.18 2.00 -13.52
C SER A 34 13.38 3.51 -13.57
N LEU A 35 12.33 4.27 -13.23
CA LEU A 35 12.41 5.73 -13.15
C LEU A 35 13.35 6.20 -12.04
N LEU A 36 13.33 5.54 -10.87
CA LEU A 36 14.27 5.83 -9.78
C LEU A 36 15.74 5.60 -10.20
N ARG A 37 16.01 4.53 -10.93
CA ARG A 37 17.36 4.23 -11.44
C ARG A 37 17.84 5.24 -12.47
N LEU A 38 16.94 5.76 -13.32
CA LEU A 38 17.28 6.82 -14.29
C LEU A 38 17.68 8.13 -13.61
N GLY A 39 17.19 8.39 -12.40
CA GLY A 39 17.54 9.56 -11.61
C GLY A 39 19.03 9.61 -11.21
N GLY A 40 19.76 8.50 -11.20
CA GLY A 40 21.18 8.44 -10.80
C GLY A 40 21.42 8.56 -9.30
N THR A 41 22.65 8.83 -8.89
CA THR A 41 22.99 9.01 -7.45
C THR A 41 22.49 10.37 -6.95
N PRO A 42 21.75 10.39 -5.84
CA PRO A 42 21.19 11.63 -5.31
C PRO A 42 22.29 12.57 -4.81
N GLN A 43 22.64 13.58 -5.60
CA GLN A 43 23.27 14.77 -5.09
C GLN A 43 22.14 15.71 -4.68
N PHE A 44 22.21 16.30 -3.48
CA PHE A 44 21.13 17.03 -2.84
C PHE A 44 20.87 18.38 -3.54
N GLU A 45 20.42 18.34 -4.78
CA GLU A 45 20.05 19.51 -5.59
C GLU A 45 18.51 19.59 -5.69
N TRP A 46 18.00 20.83 -5.85
CA TRP A 46 16.57 21.10 -6.05
C TRP A 46 15.92 20.27 -7.18
N ARG A 47 16.72 19.85 -8.17
CA ARG A 47 16.31 18.97 -9.27
C ARG A 47 15.77 17.62 -8.77
N TRP A 48 16.37 17.09 -7.70
CA TRP A 48 15.93 15.84 -7.06
C TRP A 48 14.59 15.98 -6.34
N ALA A 49 14.33 17.16 -5.75
CA ALA A 49 13.04 17.44 -5.14
C ALA A 49 11.93 17.46 -6.21
N ILE A 50 12.16 18.14 -7.35
CA ILE A 50 11.20 18.13 -8.47
C ILE A 50 11.02 16.73 -9.02
N PHE A 51 12.11 15.99 -9.25
CA PHE A 51 12.05 14.62 -9.73
C PHE A 51 11.22 13.73 -8.78
N GLY A 52 11.44 13.83 -7.46
CA GLY A 52 10.68 13.11 -6.46
C GLY A 52 9.18 13.45 -6.48
N VAL A 53 8.83 14.73 -6.65
CA VAL A 53 7.42 15.16 -6.79
C VAL A 53 6.79 14.58 -8.05
N VAL A 54 7.49 14.64 -9.20
CA VAL A 54 7.00 14.05 -10.45
C VAL A 54 6.78 12.55 -10.32
N LEU A 55 7.74 11.83 -9.70
CA LEU A 55 7.60 10.41 -9.42
C LEU A 55 6.40 10.10 -8.54
N LEU A 56 6.21 10.89 -7.46
CA LEU A 56 5.05 10.73 -6.57
C LEU A 56 3.74 10.92 -7.33
N LEU A 57 3.66 11.90 -8.23
CA LEU A 57 2.47 12.15 -9.04
C LEU A 57 2.20 11.01 -10.03
N ILE A 58 3.23 10.50 -10.71
CA ILE A 58 3.10 9.33 -11.60
C ILE A 58 2.61 8.13 -10.82
N PHE A 59 3.23 7.85 -9.65
CA PHE A 59 2.84 6.75 -8.79
C PHE A 59 1.40 6.89 -8.31
N ALA A 60 1.00 8.09 -7.86
CA ALA A 60 -0.37 8.37 -7.44
C ALA A 60 -1.39 8.16 -8.56
N ALA A 61 -1.07 8.54 -9.82
CA ALA A 61 -1.93 8.32 -10.97
C ALA A 61 -2.16 6.82 -11.22
N VAL A 62 -1.08 6.04 -11.25
CA VAL A 62 -1.15 4.60 -11.48
C VAL A 62 -1.91 3.91 -10.33
N MET A 63 -1.64 4.28 -9.09
CA MET A 63 -2.33 3.72 -7.93
C MET A 63 -3.81 4.10 -7.87
N ALA A 64 -4.21 5.28 -8.34
CA ALA A 64 -5.60 5.66 -8.46
C ALA A 64 -6.36 4.74 -9.42
N GLY A 65 -5.79 4.44 -10.58
CA GLY A 65 -6.32 3.47 -11.53
C GLY A 65 -6.42 2.07 -10.93
N TRP A 66 -5.35 1.63 -10.29
CA TRP A 66 -5.26 0.29 -9.69
C TRP A 66 -6.26 0.10 -8.53
N PHE A 67 -6.36 1.06 -7.61
CA PHE A 67 -7.35 1.00 -6.53
C PHE A 67 -8.79 0.93 -7.06
N ASN A 68 -9.09 1.64 -8.16
CA ASN A 68 -10.41 1.54 -8.79
C ASN A 68 -10.67 0.14 -9.36
N MET A 69 -9.65 -0.51 -9.95
CA MET A 69 -9.76 -1.90 -10.40
C MET A 69 -10.04 -2.84 -9.22
N VAL A 70 -9.31 -2.69 -8.10
CA VAL A 70 -9.53 -3.47 -6.87
C VAL A 70 -10.95 -3.30 -6.36
N ALA A 71 -11.42 -2.05 -6.29
CA ALA A 71 -12.79 -1.73 -5.85
C ALA A 71 -13.85 -2.41 -6.70
N GLN A 72 -13.69 -2.37 -8.03
CA GLN A 72 -14.62 -3.02 -8.95
C GLN A 72 -14.56 -4.56 -8.86
N ALA A 73 -13.37 -5.14 -8.69
CA ALA A 73 -13.24 -6.58 -8.48
C ALA A 73 -13.99 -7.01 -7.20
N CYS A 74 -13.80 -6.29 -6.10
CA CYS A 74 -14.49 -6.54 -4.83
C CYS A 74 -16.01 -6.36 -4.96
N ALA A 75 -16.46 -5.26 -5.55
CA ALA A 75 -17.90 -4.99 -5.71
C ALA A 75 -18.59 -6.07 -6.55
N ARG A 76 -18.01 -6.49 -7.66
CA ARG A 76 -18.54 -7.55 -8.52
C ARG A 76 -18.62 -8.89 -7.82
N PHE A 77 -17.57 -9.26 -7.09
CA PHE A 77 -17.52 -10.55 -6.40
C PHE A 77 -18.55 -10.60 -5.26
N LEU A 78 -18.66 -9.50 -4.49
CA LEU A 78 -19.51 -9.45 -3.30
C LEU A 78 -21.00 -9.17 -3.61
N SER A 79 -21.32 -8.63 -4.80
CA SER A 79 -22.69 -8.37 -5.22
C SER A 79 -23.37 -9.53 -5.95
N LYS A 80 -22.61 -10.52 -6.45
CA LYS A 80 -23.19 -11.65 -7.19
C LYS A 80 -23.89 -12.63 -6.26
N PRO A 81 -25.09 -13.15 -6.63
CA PRO A 81 -25.70 -14.27 -5.93
C PRO A 81 -24.85 -15.52 -6.09
N LYS A 82 -24.75 -16.34 -5.02
CA LYS A 82 -23.86 -17.51 -4.90
C LYS A 82 -24.07 -18.60 -5.98
N THR A 83 -25.13 -18.54 -6.73
CA THR A 83 -25.55 -19.56 -7.71
C THR A 83 -24.98 -19.39 -9.12
N GLU A 84 -24.39 -18.23 -9.46
CA GLU A 84 -23.86 -17.96 -10.81
C GLU A 84 -22.35 -18.23 -10.99
N ASP A 85 -21.68 -18.79 -10.01
CA ASP A 85 -20.21 -18.79 -9.89
C ASP A 85 -19.45 -19.77 -10.83
N LEU A 86 -20.10 -20.61 -11.62
CA LEU A 86 -19.41 -21.73 -12.26
C LEU A 86 -19.00 -21.53 -13.74
N LYS A 87 -19.41 -20.45 -14.40
CA LYS A 87 -19.03 -20.18 -15.80
C LYS A 87 -18.42 -18.78 -16.01
N GLN A 88 -17.49 -18.39 -15.16
CA GLN A 88 -16.84 -17.09 -15.29
C GLN A 88 -15.79 -17.13 -16.41
N ASN A 89 -15.97 -16.27 -17.41
CA ASN A 89 -15.01 -16.12 -18.51
C ASN A 89 -13.88 -15.17 -18.04
N HIS A 90 -12.82 -15.74 -17.45
CA HIS A 90 -11.70 -15.01 -16.85
C HIS A 90 -11.12 -13.89 -17.75
N VAL A 91 -11.10 -14.13 -19.06
CA VAL A 91 -10.58 -13.15 -20.03
C VAL A 91 -11.49 -11.92 -20.12
N LYS A 92 -12.83 -12.10 -20.14
CA LYS A 92 -13.78 -10.98 -20.17
C LYS A 92 -13.71 -10.18 -18.88
N ASP A 93 -13.62 -10.84 -17.74
CA ASP A 93 -13.52 -10.17 -16.45
C ASP A 93 -12.23 -9.35 -16.33
N SER A 94 -11.10 -9.88 -16.77
CA SER A 94 -9.82 -9.19 -16.82
C SER A 94 -9.86 -7.93 -17.70
N LEU A 95 -10.47 -8.02 -18.88
CA LEU A 95 -10.60 -6.89 -19.80
C LEU A 95 -11.48 -5.78 -19.21
N VAL A 96 -12.56 -6.16 -18.53
CA VAL A 96 -13.45 -5.18 -17.89
C VAL A 96 -12.76 -4.49 -16.71
N LEU A 97 -11.97 -5.21 -15.92
CA LEU A 97 -11.17 -4.61 -14.85
C LEU A 97 -10.12 -3.64 -15.43
N PHE A 98 -9.45 -4.03 -16.51
CA PHE A 98 -8.50 -3.15 -17.17
C PHE A 98 -9.15 -1.87 -17.71
N LYS A 99 -10.37 -1.96 -18.26
CA LYS A 99 -11.14 -0.78 -18.67
C LYS A 99 -11.46 0.17 -17.52
N ALA A 100 -11.48 -0.31 -16.26
CA ALA A 100 -11.69 0.53 -15.09
C ALA A 100 -10.44 1.33 -14.68
N PHE A 101 -9.26 0.97 -15.20
CA PHE A 101 -8.01 1.60 -14.81
C PHE A 101 -7.96 3.09 -15.19
N PHE A 102 -8.19 3.43 -16.46
CA PHE A 102 -8.10 4.81 -16.94
C PHE A 102 -9.13 5.77 -16.32
N PRO A 103 -10.42 5.40 -16.21
CA PRO A 103 -11.39 6.21 -15.48
C PRO A 103 -10.99 6.42 -14.00
N GLY A 104 -10.38 5.40 -13.37
CA GLY A 104 -9.86 5.51 -12.01
C GLY A 104 -8.79 6.60 -11.89
N ILE A 105 -7.87 6.71 -12.86
CA ILE A 105 -6.89 7.80 -12.90
C ILE A 105 -7.62 9.14 -12.98
N GLY A 106 -8.50 9.33 -13.94
CA GLY A 106 -9.20 10.61 -14.13
C GLY A 106 -10.01 11.05 -12.92
N GLN A 107 -10.65 10.11 -12.24
CA GLN A 107 -11.57 10.40 -11.14
C GLN A 107 -10.87 10.54 -9.78
N TYR A 108 -9.86 9.73 -9.50
CA TYR A 108 -9.28 9.59 -8.17
C TYR A 108 -7.83 10.06 -8.04
N PHE A 109 -7.20 10.52 -9.13
CA PHE A 109 -5.80 10.97 -9.10
C PHE A 109 -5.53 12.01 -8.02
N ILE A 110 -6.29 13.11 -8.01
CA ILE A 110 -6.06 14.21 -7.05
C ILE A 110 -6.23 13.75 -5.60
N PRO A 111 -7.34 13.09 -5.20
CA PRO A 111 -7.48 12.56 -3.85
C PRO A 111 -6.37 11.59 -3.43
N VAL A 112 -5.93 10.71 -4.35
CA VAL A 112 -4.85 9.75 -4.10
C VAL A 112 -3.51 10.48 -3.97
N ALA A 113 -3.21 11.44 -4.84
CA ALA A 113 -1.99 12.25 -4.76
C ALA A 113 -1.90 13.05 -3.44
N ILE A 114 -3.01 13.61 -2.97
CA ILE A 114 -3.08 14.30 -1.67
C ILE A 114 -2.78 13.31 -0.53
N ALA A 115 -3.39 12.12 -0.53
CA ALA A 115 -3.15 11.13 0.52
C ALA A 115 -1.69 10.65 0.53
N TYR A 116 -1.10 10.34 -0.63
CA TYR A 116 0.32 10.01 -0.71
C TYR A 116 1.21 11.19 -0.31
N GLY A 117 0.85 12.41 -0.67
CA GLY A 117 1.54 13.62 -0.24
C GLY A 117 1.59 13.77 1.28
N LEU A 118 0.48 13.45 1.98
CA LEU A 118 0.43 13.43 3.44
C LEU A 118 1.37 12.36 4.03
N HIS A 119 1.38 11.15 3.48
CA HIS A 119 2.29 10.09 3.92
C HIS A 119 3.76 10.48 3.65
N ALA A 120 4.05 11.03 2.48
CA ALA A 120 5.38 11.52 2.14
C ALA A 120 5.82 12.68 3.06
N SER A 121 4.92 13.60 3.43
CA SER A 121 5.24 14.71 4.32
C SER A 121 5.62 14.21 5.73
N VAL A 122 4.96 13.19 6.24
CA VAL A 122 5.33 12.56 7.53
C VAL A 122 6.73 11.96 7.45
N LEU A 123 7.04 11.21 6.37
CA LEU A 123 8.36 10.62 6.16
C LEU A 123 9.45 11.68 5.96
N LEU A 124 9.16 12.74 5.21
CA LEU A 124 10.10 13.85 5.00
C LEU A 124 10.37 14.62 6.30
N THR A 125 9.35 14.87 7.11
CA THR A 125 9.51 15.51 8.42
C THR A 125 10.39 14.66 9.33
N PHE A 126 10.15 13.35 9.36
CA PHE A 126 11.01 12.41 10.09
C PHE A 126 12.45 12.44 9.55
N GLY A 127 12.64 12.33 8.24
CA GLY A 127 13.96 12.42 7.60
C GLY A 127 14.70 13.71 7.94
N TRP A 128 13.96 14.84 7.99
CA TRP A 128 14.53 16.14 8.40
C TRP A 128 14.95 16.12 9.87
N MET A 129 14.14 15.54 10.77
CA MET A 129 14.47 15.46 12.20
C MET A 129 15.73 14.63 12.47
N ILE A 130 15.95 13.56 11.73
CA ILE A 130 17.14 12.68 11.90
C ILE A 130 18.36 13.14 11.09
N ARG A 131 18.24 14.19 10.30
CA ARG A 131 19.28 14.66 9.37
C ARG A 131 20.65 14.84 10.04
N ASP A 132 20.69 15.49 11.18
CA ASP A 132 21.93 15.78 11.90
C ASP A 132 22.58 14.49 12.43
N LEU A 133 21.76 13.56 12.93
CA LEU A 133 22.21 12.23 13.35
C LEU A 133 22.75 11.43 12.17
N TRP A 134 22.06 11.52 11.02
CA TRP A 134 22.54 10.88 9.78
C TRP A 134 23.89 11.45 9.38
N THR A 135 24.04 12.77 9.32
CA THR A 135 25.30 13.42 8.89
C THR A 135 26.46 13.02 9.81
N LYS A 136 26.23 12.94 11.13
CA LYS A 136 27.27 12.51 12.09
C LYS A 136 27.68 11.05 11.93
N ASN A 137 26.76 10.19 11.51
CA ASN A 137 26.98 8.74 11.41
C ASN A 137 27.23 8.24 9.99
N GLN A 138 27.07 9.07 8.95
CA GLN A 138 27.10 8.67 7.54
C GLN A 138 28.39 7.89 7.17
N ALA A 139 29.57 8.41 7.54
CA ALA A 139 30.84 7.76 7.22
C ALA A 139 30.94 6.37 7.89
N LEU A 140 30.52 6.26 9.12
CA LEU A 140 30.49 5.02 9.88
C LEU A 140 29.51 4.01 9.27
N LEU A 141 28.31 4.45 8.91
CA LEU A 141 27.29 3.61 8.31
C LEU A 141 27.73 3.07 6.94
N ILE A 142 28.35 3.91 6.11
CA ILE A 142 28.91 3.48 4.83
C ILE A 142 30.02 2.44 5.06
N GLN A 143 30.88 2.66 6.03
CA GLN A 143 31.94 1.74 6.38
C GLN A 143 31.40 0.37 6.83
N VAL A 144 30.40 0.36 7.73
CA VAL A 144 29.73 -0.87 8.16
C VAL A 144 29.01 -1.56 6.99
N ALA A 145 28.35 -0.81 6.09
CA ALA A 145 27.63 -1.38 4.97
C ALA A 145 28.54 -2.06 3.94
N THR A 146 29.78 -1.55 3.78
CA THR A 146 30.77 -2.10 2.84
C THR A 146 31.54 -3.31 3.39
N LEU A 147 31.50 -3.55 4.72
CA LEU A 147 32.16 -4.70 5.34
C LEU A 147 31.38 -6.00 5.07
N PRO A 148 32.07 -7.15 4.91
CA PRO A 148 31.45 -8.47 4.94
C PRO A 148 30.69 -8.69 6.24
N LEU A 149 29.59 -9.44 6.21
CA LEU A 149 28.72 -9.68 7.37
C LEU A 149 29.48 -10.17 8.60
N GLU A 150 30.44 -11.08 8.39
CA GLU A 150 31.26 -11.69 9.44
C GLU A 150 32.14 -10.67 10.18
N GLN A 151 32.55 -9.60 9.52
CA GLN A 151 33.43 -8.57 10.06
C GLN A 151 32.68 -7.44 10.77
N ARG A 152 31.38 -7.27 10.48
CA ARG A 152 30.57 -6.15 10.99
C ARG A 152 30.47 -6.16 12.53
N GLU A 153 30.26 -7.32 13.11
CA GLU A 153 30.14 -7.45 14.56
C GLU A 153 31.45 -7.06 15.27
N GLY A 154 32.59 -7.57 14.77
CA GLY A 154 33.90 -7.20 15.28
C GLY A 154 34.22 -5.72 15.13
N PHE A 155 33.85 -5.13 13.99
CA PHE A 155 34.01 -3.70 13.75
C PHE A 155 33.17 -2.85 14.73
N ILE A 156 31.89 -3.19 14.93
CA ILE A 156 30.99 -2.47 15.86
C ILE A 156 31.52 -2.56 17.30
N LYS A 157 32.04 -3.71 17.74
CA LYS A 157 32.61 -3.88 19.09
C LYS A 157 33.87 -3.03 19.32
N ASN A 158 34.63 -2.75 18.28
CA ASN A 158 35.86 -1.97 18.35
C ASN A 158 35.66 -0.45 18.18
N LEU A 159 34.42 0.02 18.04
CA LEU A 159 34.12 1.44 17.99
C LEU A 159 34.45 2.12 19.32
N THR A 160 34.88 3.39 19.26
CA THR A 160 35.06 4.20 20.46
C THR A 160 33.72 4.46 21.17
N SER A 161 33.74 4.67 22.49
CA SER A 161 32.51 4.93 23.27
C SER A 161 31.65 6.06 22.70
N PRO A 162 32.18 7.19 22.21
CA PRO A 162 31.37 8.22 21.56
C PRO A 162 30.73 7.76 20.24
N GLN A 163 31.43 6.93 19.45
CA GLN A 163 30.87 6.40 18.19
C GLN A 163 29.75 5.40 18.48
N GLN A 164 29.90 4.55 19.49
CA GLN A 164 28.85 3.62 19.93
C GLN A 164 27.61 4.39 20.42
N ALA A 165 27.79 5.44 21.22
CA ALA A 165 26.70 6.28 21.69
C ALA A 165 25.96 6.94 20.55
N ASN A 166 26.66 7.58 19.60
CA ASN A 166 26.06 8.21 18.41
C ASN A 166 25.30 7.21 17.53
N LEU A 167 25.83 6.01 17.34
CA LEU A 167 25.16 4.94 16.58
C LEU A 167 23.91 4.45 17.31
N GLY A 168 23.97 4.36 18.65
CA GLY A 168 22.84 4.02 19.50
C GLY A 168 21.71 5.04 19.41
N GLU A 169 22.04 6.33 19.51
CA GLU A 169 21.07 7.43 19.35
C GLU A 169 20.43 7.41 17.94
N PHE A 170 21.24 7.23 16.91
CA PHE A 170 20.75 7.12 15.55
C PHE A 170 19.80 5.93 15.37
N SER A 171 20.19 4.76 15.87
CA SER A 171 19.36 3.55 15.80
C SER A 171 18.03 3.74 16.55
N LEU A 172 18.08 4.32 17.76
CA LEU A 172 16.88 4.62 18.53
C LEU A 172 15.95 5.60 17.79
N ALA A 173 16.51 6.65 17.20
CA ALA A 173 15.74 7.61 16.40
C ALA A 173 15.07 6.95 15.20
N ILE A 174 15.79 6.08 14.47
CA ILE A 174 15.22 5.32 13.35
C ILE A 174 14.06 4.42 13.84
N PHE A 175 14.26 3.64 14.91
CA PHE A 175 13.20 2.76 15.44
C PHE A 175 11.99 3.55 15.94
N ALA A 176 12.21 4.67 16.63
CA ALA A 176 11.13 5.55 17.08
C ALA A 176 10.35 6.12 15.88
N GLY A 177 11.04 6.61 14.85
CA GLY A 177 10.41 7.16 13.66
C GLY A 177 9.65 6.12 12.86
N LEU A 178 10.20 4.92 12.69
CA LEU A 178 9.50 3.80 12.05
C LEU A 178 8.28 3.39 12.86
N GLY A 179 8.38 3.36 14.18
CA GLY A 179 7.24 3.09 15.08
C GLY A 179 6.13 4.14 14.94
N LEU A 180 6.48 5.42 14.94
CA LEU A 180 5.53 6.52 14.71
C LEU A 180 4.87 6.43 13.33
N TYR A 181 5.66 6.16 12.29
CA TYR A 181 5.12 5.97 10.95
C TYR A 181 4.21 4.75 10.86
N ALA A 182 4.57 3.65 11.50
CA ALA A 182 3.72 2.46 11.57
C ALA A 182 2.38 2.75 12.26
N CYS A 183 2.38 3.52 13.35
CA CYS A 183 1.17 3.98 14.02
C CYS A 183 0.33 4.88 13.09
N PHE A 184 0.96 5.84 12.40
CA PHE A 184 0.28 6.70 11.44
C PHE A 184 -0.32 5.88 10.30
N TYR A 185 0.44 4.94 9.73
CA TYR A 185 -0.04 4.04 8.68
C TYR A 185 -1.21 3.18 9.16
N LEU A 186 -1.14 2.62 10.36
CA LEU A 186 -2.21 1.82 10.95
C LEU A 186 -3.52 2.63 11.07
N LEU A 187 -3.42 3.88 11.54
CA LEU A 187 -4.58 4.77 11.64
C LEU A 187 -5.17 5.12 10.27
N THR A 188 -4.31 5.25 9.27
CA THR A 188 -4.73 5.72 7.94
C THR A 188 -4.87 4.62 6.90
N MET A 189 -4.65 3.34 7.21
CA MET A 189 -4.56 2.24 6.24
C MET A 189 -5.80 2.05 5.36
N LEU A 190 -6.97 2.50 5.80
CA LEU A 190 -8.22 2.44 5.03
C LEU A 190 -8.42 3.65 4.10
N TRP A 191 -7.48 4.60 4.03
CA TRP A 191 -7.65 5.79 3.19
C TRP A 191 -7.95 5.47 1.71
N PRO A 192 -7.36 4.44 1.06
CA PRO A 192 -7.67 4.14 -0.34
C PRO A 192 -9.14 3.77 -0.53
N VAL A 193 -9.68 3.03 0.43
CA VAL A 193 -11.09 2.65 0.44
C VAL A 193 -12.00 3.88 0.54
N TYR A 194 -11.65 4.82 1.45
CA TYR A 194 -12.44 6.04 1.63
C TYR A 194 -12.38 6.97 0.41
N VAL A 195 -11.25 7.00 -0.29
CA VAL A 195 -11.13 7.74 -1.56
C VAL A 195 -12.02 7.10 -2.63
N ILE A 196 -11.92 5.79 -2.83
CA ILE A 196 -12.55 5.11 -3.96
C ILE A 196 -14.05 4.82 -3.69
N PHE A 197 -14.38 4.18 -2.56
CA PHE A 197 -15.77 3.79 -2.26
C PHE A 197 -16.65 4.96 -1.83
N TYR A 198 -16.09 5.88 -1.06
CA TYR A 198 -16.84 6.99 -0.45
C TYR A 198 -16.51 8.35 -1.06
N ARG A 199 -15.68 8.39 -2.11
CA ARG A 199 -15.33 9.60 -2.88
C ARG A 199 -14.85 10.76 -2.02
N LYS A 200 -14.15 10.46 -0.93
CA LYS A 200 -13.58 11.48 -0.07
C LYS A 200 -12.28 12.01 -0.66
N ASN A 201 -12.00 13.30 -0.47
CA ASN A 201 -10.67 13.82 -0.78
C ASN A 201 -9.61 13.17 0.13
N GLY A 202 -8.33 13.20 -0.25
CA GLY A 202 -7.26 12.49 0.43
C GLY A 202 -7.18 12.79 1.94
N VAL A 203 -7.32 14.07 2.35
CA VAL A 203 -7.29 14.47 3.76
C VAL A 203 -8.48 13.88 4.53
N LYS A 204 -9.69 14.08 4.01
CA LYS A 204 -10.91 13.53 4.63
C LYS A 204 -10.89 12.00 4.67
N ALA A 205 -10.26 11.36 3.69
CA ALA A 205 -10.10 9.91 3.66
C ALA A 205 -9.20 9.43 4.80
N CYS A 206 -8.05 10.07 5.03
CA CYS A 206 -7.16 9.76 6.15
C CYS A 206 -7.84 9.98 7.51
N ILE A 207 -8.54 11.11 7.70
CA ILE A 207 -9.29 11.39 8.93
C ILE A 207 -10.39 10.34 9.15
N SER A 208 -11.12 9.96 8.10
CA SER A 208 -12.17 8.95 8.21
C SER A 208 -11.63 7.56 8.50
N SER A 209 -10.45 7.22 7.94
CA SER A 209 -9.74 5.99 8.27
C SER A 209 -9.38 5.95 9.75
N ALA A 210 -8.78 7.02 10.27
CA ALA A 210 -8.45 7.13 11.69
C ALA A 210 -9.72 7.04 12.57
N ALA A 211 -10.80 7.72 12.20
CA ALA A 211 -12.07 7.61 12.93
C ALA A 211 -12.62 6.19 12.93
N GLN A 212 -12.49 5.46 11.81
CA GLN A 212 -12.91 4.05 11.73
C GLN A 212 -12.03 3.14 12.61
N PHE A 213 -10.73 3.42 12.68
CA PHE A 213 -9.84 2.70 13.57
C PHE A 213 -10.31 2.79 15.04
N PHE A 214 -10.69 3.98 15.50
CA PHE A 214 -11.20 4.16 16.87
C PHE A 214 -12.60 3.56 17.09
N ARG A 215 -13.41 3.36 16.04
CA ARG A 215 -14.71 2.69 16.13
C ARG A 215 -14.59 1.16 16.22
N ASP A 216 -13.61 0.57 15.54
CA ASP A 216 -13.44 -0.88 15.46
C ASP A 216 -11.95 -1.29 15.58
N PRO A 217 -11.28 -0.92 16.69
CA PRO A 217 -9.84 -1.12 16.82
C PRO A 217 -9.45 -2.60 16.81
N LEU A 218 -10.23 -3.45 17.46
CA LEU A 218 -9.89 -4.87 17.60
C LEU A 218 -9.87 -5.60 16.26
N ARG A 219 -10.82 -5.30 15.36
CA ARG A 219 -10.82 -5.92 14.03
C ARG A 219 -9.69 -5.39 13.16
N LEU A 220 -9.41 -4.09 13.20
CA LEU A 220 -8.35 -3.49 12.40
C LEU A 220 -6.96 -3.91 12.88
N ILE A 221 -6.73 -3.95 14.20
CA ILE A 221 -5.49 -4.51 14.76
C ILE A 221 -5.38 -5.99 14.41
N GLY A 222 -6.45 -6.78 14.59
CA GLY A 222 -6.45 -8.19 14.23
C GLY A 222 -6.14 -8.43 12.76
N LEU A 223 -6.70 -7.61 11.86
CA LEU A 223 -6.39 -7.65 10.43
C LEU A 223 -4.92 -7.33 10.17
N THR A 224 -4.39 -6.25 10.77
CA THR A 224 -2.98 -5.85 10.63
C THR A 224 -2.03 -6.93 11.15
N VAL A 225 -2.33 -7.55 12.29
CA VAL A 225 -1.53 -8.66 12.83
C VAL A 225 -1.52 -9.85 11.87
N LEU A 226 -2.67 -10.23 11.31
CA LEU A 226 -2.74 -11.30 10.32
C LEU A 226 -1.95 -10.98 9.06
N MET A 227 -2.00 -9.73 8.59
CA MET A 227 -1.21 -9.26 7.45
C MET A 227 0.29 -9.28 7.77
N ALA A 228 0.69 -8.84 8.98
CA ALA A 228 2.07 -8.86 9.44
C ALA A 228 2.63 -10.28 9.57
N LEU A 229 1.82 -11.24 10.04
CA LEU A 229 2.23 -12.65 10.15
C LEU A 229 2.58 -13.29 8.79
N ILE A 230 2.06 -12.76 7.69
CA ILE A 230 2.39 -13.20 6.34
C ILE A 230 3.53 -12.35 5.75
N GLY A 231 3.42 -11.02 5.83
CA GLY A 231 4.33 -10.09 5.17
C GLY A 231 5.72 -10.03 5.82
N VAL A 232 5.79 -10.01 7.15
CA VAL A 232 7.08 -9.90 7.86
C VAL A 232 8.01 -11.10 7.58
N PRO A 233 7.56 -12.37 7.69
CA PRO A 233 8.40 -13.51 7.31
C PRO A 233 8.85 -13.48 5.84
N LEU A 234 7.96 -13.13 4.91
CA LEU A 234 8.30 -13.03 3.50
C LEU A 234 9.37 -11.97 3.24
N PHE A 235 9.23 -10.80 3.89
CA PHE A 235 10.21 -9.72 3.78
C PHE A 235 11.58 -10.11 4.36
N LEU A 236 11.60 -10.70 5.57
CA LEU A 236 12.82 -11.13 6.23
C LEU A 236 13.52 -12.24 5.44
N LEU A 237 12.78 -13.25 4.98
CA LEU A 237 13.32 -14.34 4.16
C LEU A 237 13.84 -13.81 2.82
N GLY A 238 13.13 -12.87 2.19
CA GLY A 238 13.57 -12.21 0.97
C GLY A 238 14.90 -11.48 1.13
N GLY A 239 15.08 -10.77 2.25
CA GLY A 239 16.32 -10.08 2.57
C GLY A 239 17.49 -11.04 2.87
N LEU A 240 17.24 -12.06 3.68
CA LEU A 240 18.28 -13.04 4.08
C LEU A 240 18.72 -13.94 2.93
N ILE A 241 17.76 -14.50 2.20
CA ILE A 241 18.03 -15.48 1.14
C ILE A 241 18.43 -14.77 -0.16
N GLY A 242 17.86 -13.60 -0.43
CA GLY A 242 18.18 -12.82 -1.63
C GLY A 242 19.64 -12.40 -1.71
N ALA A 243 20.31 -12.23 -0.56
CA ALA A 243 21.74 -11.94 -0.51
C ALA A 243 22.63 -13.12 -0.94
N SER A 244 22.14 -14.35 -0.80
CA SER A 244 22.88 -15.58 -1.12
C SER A 244 22.47 -16.23 -2.44
N ASN A 245 21.23 -16.03 -2.88
CA ASN A 245 20.68 -16.65 -4.10
C ASN A 245 19.72 -15.70 -4.82
N LEU A 246 20.14 -15.21 -5.99
CA LEU A 246 19.38 -14.26 -6.80
C LEU A 246 17.99 -14.80 -7.17
N PHE A 247 17.88 -16.06 -7.57
CA PHE A 247 16.61 -16.67 -7.98
C PHE A 247 15.59 -16.69 -6.82
N LEU A 248 16.04 -17.15 -5.66
CA LEU A 248 15.19 -17.16 -4.47
C LEU A 248 14.86 -15.74 -4.01
N GLY A 249 15.79 -14.78 -4.12
CA GLY A 249 15.53 -13.37 -3.85
C GLY A 249 14.40 -12.81 -4.71
N VAL A 250 14.43 -13.06 -6.01
CA VAL A 250 13.36 -12.65 -6.94
C VAL A 250 12.03 -13.34 -6.61
N LEU A 251 12.06 -14.63 -6.27
CA LEU A 251 10.85 -15.36 -5.87
C LEU A 251 10.21 -14.75 -4.61
N PHE A 252 11.02 -14.46 -3.56
CA PHE A 252 10.50 -13.83 -2.34
C PHE A 252 9.98 -12.41 -2.57
N GLN A 253 10.63 -11.63 -3.45
CA GLN A 253 10.11 -10.32 -3.85
C GLN A 253 8.75 -10.44 -4.54
N PHE A 254 8.59 -11.43 -5.42
CA PHE A 254 7.31 -11.70 -6.07
C PHE A 254 6.21 -12.12 -5.06
N LEU A 255 6.56 -12.98 -4.09
CA LEU A 255 5.62 -13.37 -3.02
C LEU A 255 5.23 -12.19 -2.13
N ASN A 256 6.16 -11.28 -1.81
CA ASN A 256 5.86 -10.03 -1.10
C ASN A 256 4.86 -9.17 -1.89
N LEU A 257 5.08 -9.03 -3.18
CA LEU A 257 4.16 -8.30 -4.06
C LEU A 257 2.75 -8.89 -4.05
N LEU A 258 2.65 -10.23 -4.14
CA LEU A 258 1.36 -10.92 -4.03
C LEU A 258 0.69 -10.65 -2.68
N ALA A 259 1.46 -10.61 -1.59
CA ALA A 259 0.96 -10.28 -0.27
C ALA A 259 0.42 -8.85 -0.20
N GLU A 260 1.10 -7.86 -0.78
CA GLU A 260 0.64 -6.46 -0.83
C GLU A 260 -0.66 -6.30 -1.61
N VAL A 261 -0.79 -6.96 -2.77
CA VAL A 261 -2.04 -6.98 -3.54
C VAL A 261 -3.16 -7.61 -2.70
N LEU A 262 -2.89 -8.76 -2.09
CA LEU A 262 -3.84 -9.46 -1.23
C LEU A 262 -4.28 -8.55 -0.07
N PHE A 263 -3.36 -7.87 0.58
CA PHE A 263 -3.66 -6.97 1.70
C PHE A 263 -4.57 -5.82 1.27
N THR A 264 -4.29 -5.20 0.13
CA THR A 264 -5.15 -4.14 -0.38
C THR A 264 -6.56 -4.67 -0.68
N VAL A 265 -6.69 -5.81 -1.35
CA VAL A 265 -7.99 -6.43 -1.62
C VAL A 265 -8.74 -6.73 -0.32
N ILE A 266 -8.05 -7.26 0.70
CA ILE A 266 -8.62 -7.52 2.03
C ILE A 266 -9.18 -6.25 2.67
N LEU A 267 -8.50 -5.10 2.57
CA LEU A 267 -8.99 -3.82 3.09
C LEU A 267 -10.29 -3.38 2.41
N PHE A 268 -10.39 -3.57 1.09
CA PHE A 268 -11.62 -3.26 0.33
C PHE A 268 -12.76 -4.22 0.70
N VAL A 269 -12.49 -5.51 0.86
CA VAL A 269 -13.48 -6.51 1.33
C VAL A 269 -13.97 -6.18 2.74
N TYR A 270 -13.04 -5.86 3.66
CA TYR A 270 -13.37 -5.43 5.01
C TYR A 270 -14.32 -4.23 4.99
N ALA A 271 -14.00 -3.21 4.22
CA ALA A 271 -14.82 -2.02 4.14
C ALA A 271 -16.21 -2.30 3.56
N TYR A 272 -16.30 -3.09 2.51
CA TYR A 272 -17.58 -3.49 1.92
C TYR A 272 -18.48 -4.22 2.90
N GLN A 273 -17.91 -5.07 3.77
CA GLN A 273 -18.67 -5.87 4.72
C GLN A 273 -19.02 -5.14 6.01
N PHE A 274 -18.16 -4.23 6.50
CA PHE A 274 -18.29 -3.65 7.84
C PHE A 274 -18.52 -2.14 7.88
N ILE A 275 -18.14 -1.41 6.82
CA ILE A 275 -18.33 0.05 6.77
C ILE A 275 -19.58 0.39 5.98
N GLY A 276 -19.86 -0.31 4.89
CA GLY A 276 -21.05 -0.15 4.07
C GLY A 276 -20.78 -0.25 2.57
N LYS A 277 -21.85 -0.31 1.79
CA LYS A 277 -21.76 -0.41 0.33
C LYS A 277 -21.12 0.85 -0.28
N PRO A 278 -20.37 0.70 -1.38
CA PRO A 278 -19.82 1.84 -2.13
C PRO A 278 -20.92 2.81 -2.60
N VAL A 279 -20.57 4.08 -2.67
CA VAL A 279 -21.44 5.08 -3.31
C VAL A 279 -21.46 4.80 -4.82
N PRO A 280 -22.64 4.62 -5.44
CA PRO A 280 -22.73 4.32 -6.87
C PRO A 280 -22.13 5.44 -7.72
N PRO A 281 -21.65 5.14 -8.93
CA PRO A 281 -21.14 6.12 -9.88
C PRO A 281 -22.22 7.17 -10.24
N PRO A 282 -21.83 8.42 -10.55
CA PRO A 282 -22.82 9.47 -10.92
C PRO A 282 -23.68 9.10 -12.13
N GLU A 283 -23.12 8.32 -13.05
CA GLU A 283 -23.84 7.87 -14.28
C GLU A 283 -24.98 6.90 -13.96
N GLU A 284 -24.88 6.10 -12.90
CA GLU A 284 -25.99 5.23 -12.47
C GLU A 284 -27.09 6.00 -11.74
N GLN A 285 -26.79 7.19 -11.22
CA GLN A 285 -27.77 8.05 -10.57
C GLN A 285 -28.58 8.89 -11.56
N SER A 286 -28.12 9.04 -12.80
CA SER A 286 -28.73 9.88 -13.83
C SER A 286 -29.64 9.12 -14.81
N ASP A 287 -29.78 7.81 -14.68
CA ASP A 287 -30.69 7.03 -15.53
C ASP A 287 -32.10 7.01 -14.91
N PRO A 288 -33.01 7.90 -15.37
CA PRO A 288 -34.38 8.01 -14.83
C PRO A 288 -35.23 6.74 -15.11
N SER A 289 -34.75 5.84 -15.99
CA SER A 289 -35.44 4.58 -16.27
C SER A 289 -35.27 3.52 -15.16
N LYS A 290 -34.35 3.76 -14.20
CA LYS A 290 -34.09 2.88 -13.05
C LYS A 290 -34.78 3.35 -11.76
N VAL A 291 -35.56 4.43 -11.81
CA VAL A 291 -36.45 4.80 -10.70
C VAL A 291 -37.55 3.72 -10.65
N PRO A 292 -37.68 2.95 -9.56
CA PRO A 292 -38.81 2.06 -9.41
C PRO A 292 -40.07 2.90 -9.59
N LEU A 293 -40.91 2.53 -10.57
CA LEU A 293 -42.26 3.06 -10.66
C LEU A 293 -42.92 2.72 -9.31
N GLU A 294 -43.10 3.72 -8.44
CA GLU A 294 -43.99 3.54 -7.30
C GLU A 294 -45.33 3.12 -7.85
N ASP A 295 -45.79 1.94 -7.46
CA ASP A 295 -47.13 1.47 -7.80
C ASP A 295 -48.11 2.54 -7.34
N PRO A 296 -49.08 2.94 -8.20
CA PRO A 296 -50.09 3.90 -7.78
C PRO A 296 -50.83 3.34 -6.54
N PRO A 297 -51.12 4.17 -5.55
CA PRO A 297 -51.88 3.73 -4.41
C PRO A 297 -53.28 3.29 -4.86
N ASP A 298 -53.66 2.06 -4.48
CA ASP A 298 -55.00 1.49 -4.65
C ASP A 298 -56.07 2.31 -3.91
#